data_f7c62e7d897d8a636c6c60ed4acbc3b8
#
_entry.id   f7c62e7d897d8a636c6c60ed4acbc3b8
#
_cell.length_a   1.000
_cell.length_b   1.000
_cell.length_c   1.000
_cell.angle_alpha   90.00
_cell.angle_beta   90.00
_cell.angle_gamma   90.00
#
_symmetry.space_group_name_H-M   'P 1'
#
loop_
_entity.id
_entity.type
_entity.pdbx_description
1 polymer ?
#
loop_
_entity_poly.entity_id
_entity_poly.type
_entity_poly.pdbx_seq_one_letter_code
_entity_poly.pdbx_strand_id
1 'polypeptide(L)'
;YGYNTDYHRKLVEYWVNEYDWRSVEARMNELPNFKVDIMGVPLHFVHVKGTGKNPMPLLLHHGWPWTFWDVRKVIEPLTNPEKFGGSADDAFDVVLISLPGYGFSSPLKETGWNWWHTADLENTLMKDVLGYEKYATAGGDWGALIAQQHGHKYEADVIGVYTHFPAQMSHYLPAHPDQPAGVAFDPQLGLPAASEYTAEEAGWFERGKLFVENESGYGEIQLTKPQTLAALVADSPAAQLAWITEKRYFWGLAERGAGTDAFEKVWPKEDLITTALVYYLTNTGGTSSRYYWESVSYTHLRAHET
;
A
#
# COMPACT_ATOMS: atom_id res chain seq x y z
N TYR A 1 -19.19 -15.69 -2.24
CA TYR A 1 -18.42 -16.62 -3.10
C TYR A 1 -17.26 -15.92 -3.86
N GLY A 2 -16.74 -14.78 -3.41
CA GLY A 2 -15.77 -14.02 -4.16
C GLY A 2 -16.38 -13.31 -5.38
N TYR A 3 -15.53 -12.80 -6.32
CA TYR A 3 -16.05 -12.15 -7.51
C TYR A 3 -16.36 -13.14 -8.65
N ASN A 4 -17.14 -12.66 -9.61
CA ASN A 4 -17.76 -13.50 -10.64
C ASN A 4 -16.73 -14.24 -11.52
N THR A 5 -16.85 -15.55 -11.63
CA THR A 5 -15.95 -16.41 -12.42
C THR A 5 -16.01 -16.10 -13.92
N ASP A 6 -17.19 -15.71 -14.45
CA ASP A 6 -17.32 -15.34 -15.87
C ASP A 6 -16.59 -14.01 -16.15
N TYR A 7 -16.59 -13.09 -15.19
CA TYR A 7 -15.80 -11.89 -15.29
C TYR A 7 -14.31 -12.19 -15.27
N HIS A 8 -13.86 -13.08 -14.38
CA HIS A 8 -12.46 -13.52 -14.37
C HIS A 8 -12.03 -14.13 -15.71
N ARG A 9 -12.87 -14.97 -16.31
CA ARG A 9 -12.61 -15.54 -17.65
C ARG A 9 -12.44 -14.44 -18.70
N LYS A 10 -13.31 -13.43 -18.71
CA LYS A 10 -13.21 -12.27 -19.62
C LYS A 10 -11.92 -11.46 -19.41
N LEU A 11 -11.46 -11.30 -18.16
CA LEU A 11 -10.18 -10.66 -17.89
C LEU A 11 -9.00 -11.47 -18.44
N VAL A 12 -9.01 -12.78 -18.28
CA VAL A 12 -7.97 -13.67 -18.83
C VAL A 12 -8.01 -13.67 -20.37
N GLU A 13 -9.20 -13.69 -20.98
CA GLU A 13 -9.37 -13.59 -22.44
C GLU A 13 -8.82 -12.27 -22.97
N TYR A 14 -9.14 -11.15 -22.32
CA TYR A 14 -8.57 -9.83 -22.65
C TYR A 14 -7.04 -9.83 -22.49
N TRP A 15 -6.52 -10.43 -21.41
CA TRP A 15 -5.09 -10.52 -21.18
C TRP A 15 -4.35 -11.26 -22.30
N VAL A 16 -4.89 -12.38 -22.73
CA VAL A 16 -4.25 -13.20 -23.77
C VAL A 16 -4.35 -12.58 -25.18
N ASN A 17 -5.45 -11.89 -25.48
CA ASN A 17 -5.76 -11.49 -26.84
C ASN A 17 -5.51 -10.00 -27.14
N GLU A 18 -5.54 -9.13 -26.11
CA GLU A 18 -5.58 -7.68 -26.31
C GLU A 18 -4.53 -6.92 -25.49
N TYR A 19 -4.16 -7.44 -24.31
CA TYR A 19 -3.24 -6.73 -23.40
C TYR A 19 -1.80 -6.74 -23.92
N ASP A 20 -1.20 -5.56 -24.02
CA ASP A 20 0.18 -5.39 -24.45
C ASP A 20 1.09 -4.96 -23.28
N TRP A 21 1.76 -5.95 -22.65
CA TRP A 21 2.73 -5.69 -21.59
C TRP A 21 3.84 -4.74 -22.03
N ARG A 22 4.34 -4.85 -23.27
CA ARG A 22 5.47 -4.04 -23.73
C ARG A 22 5.12 -2.56 -23.82
N SER A 23 3.89 -2.25 -24.20
CA SER A 23 3.38 -0.87 -24.17
C SER A 23 3.32 -0.31 -22.75
N VAL A 24 2.88 -1.12 -21.78
CA VAL A 24 2.83 -0.71 -20.36
C VAL A 24 4.23 -0.57 -19.77
N GLU A 25 5.11 -1.52 -20.02
CA GLU A 25 6.52 -1.49 -19.61
C GLU A 25 7.23 -0.22 -20.15
N ALA A 26 6.98 0.13 -21.42
CA ALA A 26 7.53 1.35 -22.00
C ALA A 26 7.08 2.60 -21.22
N ARG A 27 5.79 2.69 -20.87
CA ARG A 27 5.26 3.79 -20.04
C ARG A 27 5.83 3.79 -18.61
N MET A 28 6.09 2.61 -18.02
CA MET A 28 6.78 2.53 -16.72
C MET A 28 8.20 3.08 -16.82
N ASN A 29 8.89 2.81 -17.92
CA ASN A 29 10.25 3.25 -18.17
C ASN A 29 10.39 4.74 -18.54
N GLU A 30 9.28 5.43 -18.84
CA GLU A 30 9.26 6.89 -18.98
C GLU A 30 9.46 7.60 -17.63
N LEU A 31 9.14 6.95 -16.52
CA LEU A 31 9.40 7.48 -15.20
C LEU A 31 10.88 7.30 -14.82
N PRO A 32 11.47 8.26 -14.10
CA PRO A 32 12.83 8.13 -13.57
C PRO A 32 12.86 7.06 -12.46
N ASN A 33 13.10 5.80 -12.86
CA ASN A 33 13.21 4.67 -11.96
C ASN A 33 14.65 4.49 -11.49
N PHE A 34 14.81 4.24 -10.19
CA PHE A 34 16.10 4.01 -9.55
C PHE A 34 16.06 2.74 -8.70
N LYS A 35 17.22 2.17 -8.48
CA LYS A 35 17.38 1.04 -7.56
C LYS A 35 18.65 1.23 -6.75
N VAL A 36 18.57 1.07 -5.44
CA VAL A 36 19.70 1.19 -4.50
C VAL A 36 19.61 0.08 -3.47
N ASP A 37 20.75 -0.48 -3.06
CA ASP A 37 20.79 -1.42 -1.94
C ASP A 37 20.87 -0.64 -0.63
N ILE A 38 19.87 -0.81 0.24
CA ILE A 38 19.84 -0.24 1.57
C ILE A 38 19.48 -1.37 2.54
N MET A 39 20.31 -1.62 3.53
CA MET A 39 20.11 -2.68 4.53
C MET A 39 19.88 -4.07 3.91
N GLY A 40 20.50 -4.36 2.74
CA GLY A 40 20.34 -5.61 2.02
C GLY A 40 19.06 -5.75 1.21
N VAL A 41 18.25 -4.69 1.12
CA VAL A 41 17.07 -4.61 0.26
C VAL A 41 17.42 -3.86 -1.01
N PRO A 42 17.24 -4.47 -2.19
CA PRO A 42 17.39 -3.77 -3.47
C PRO A 42 16.18 -2.85 -3.70
N LEU A 43 16.14 -1.73 -2.98
CA LEU A 43 15.02 -0.80 -2.95
C LEU A 43 14.84 -0.11 -4.30
N HIS A 44 13.68 -0.30 -4.89
CA HIS A 44 13.24 0.43 -6.09
C HIS A 44 12.41 1.65 -5.70
N PHE A 45 12.65 2.76 -6.38
CA PHE A 45 11.87 3.97 -6.25
C PHE A 45 11.83 4.78 -7.55
N VAL A 46 10.77 5.55 -7.72
CA VAL A 46 10.63 6.60 -8.74
C VAL A 46 10.94 7.92 -8.08
N HIS A 47 11.78 8.75 -8.70
CA HIS A 47 12.12 10.07 -8.16
C HIS A 47 11.92 11.14 -9.23
N VAL A 48 10.89 11.97 -9.07
CA VAL A 48 10.54 13.05 -9.98
C VAL A 48 10.67 14.39 -9.28
N LYS A 49 11.51 15.25 -9.85
CA LYS A 49 11.70 16.60 -9.32
C LYS A 49 10.52 17.50 -9.66
N GLY A 50 10.09 18.31 -8.71
CA GLY A 50 9.08 19.33 -8.89
C GLY A 50 9.58 20.49 -9.75
N THR A 51 8.65 21.13 -10.46
CA THR A 51 8.95 22.29 -11.34
C THR A 51 9.14 23.60 -10.58
N GLY A 52 8.79 23.64 -9.29
CA GLY A 52 8.94 24.82 -8.44
C GLY A 52 10.40 25.15 -8.11
N LYS A 53 10.61 26.35 -7.57
CA LYS A 53 11.94 26.82 -7.17
C LYS A 53 12.49 26.05 -5.97
N ASN A 54 11.63 25.70 -5.02
CA ASN A 54 11.96 24.97 -3.80
C ASN A 54 10.88 23.91 -3.53
N PRO A 55 10.76 22.86 -4.37
CA PRO A 55 9.72 21.86 -4.19
C PRO A 55 9.92 21.11 -2.87
N MET A 56 8.81 20.86 -2.17
CA MET A 56 8.85 20.11 -0.91
C MET A 56 9.11 18.63 -1.20
N PRO A 57 10.11 17.99 -0.57
CA PRO A 57 10.31 16.56 -0.72
C PRO A 57 9.13 15.78 -0.14
N LEU A 58 8.55 14.87 -0.92
CA LEU A 58 7.40 14.05 -0.56
C LEU A 58 7.68 12.57 -0.82
N LEU A 59 7.72 11.80 0.26
CA LEU A 59 7.82 10.35 0.21
C LEU A 59 6.44 9.74 0.12
N LEU A 60 6.17 9.03 -0.97
CA LEU A 60 4.87 8.39 -1.25
C LEU A 60 4.96 6.87 -1.12
N HIS A 61 3.94 6.30 -0.50
CA HIS A 61 3.80 4.87 -0.28
C HIS A 61 2.54 4.31 -0.92
N HIS A 62 2.68 3.10 -1.46
CA HIS A 62 1.53 2.24 -1.75
C HIS A 62 1.29 1.28 -0.57
N GLY A 63 0.33 0.37 -0.72
CA GLY A 63 0.08 -0.73 0.19
C GLY A 63 -0.24 -2.01 -0.59
N TRP A 64 -0.94 -2.96 0.03
CA TRP A 64 -1.42 -4.17 -0.62
C TRP A 64 -2.93 -4.04 -0.93
N PRO A 65 -3.44 -4.42 -2.09
CA PRO A 65 -2.81 -5.06 -3.25
C PRO A 65 -2.42 -4.08 -4.37
N TRP A 66 -1.76 -3.00 -4.02
CA TRP A 66 -1.28 -1.99 -4.96
C TRP A 66 0.22 -2.10 -5.19
N THR A 67 0.71 -1.33 -6.15
CA THR A 67 2.13 -1.17 -6.48
C THR A 67 2.44 0.31 -6.68
N PHE A 68 3.70 0.66 -6.89
CA PHE A 68 4.08 2.02 -7.28
C PHE A 68 3.33 2.50 -8.53
N TRP A 69 2.98 1.58 -9.45
CA TRP A 69 2.29 1.91 -10.70
C TRP A 69 0.87 2.44 -10.49
N ASP A 70 0.21 1.99 -9.45
CA ASP A 70 -1.13 2.48 -9.09
C ASP A 70 -1.11 3.95 -8.64
N VAL A 71 -0.01 4.40 -8.06
CA VAL A 71 0.18 5.78 -7.56
C VAL A 71 0.63 6.75 -8.66
N ARG A 72 1.02 6.27 -9.84
CA ARG A 72 1.58 7.07 -10.93
C ARG A 72 0.76 8.31 -11.32
N LYS A 73 -0.58 8.21 -11.22
CA LYS A 73 -1.51 9.28 -11.66
C LYS A 73 -1.40 10.57 -10.86
N VAL A 74 -0.83 10.52 -9.65
CA VAL A 74 -0.64 11.71 -8.80
C VAL A 74 0.74 12.34 -8.97
N ILE A 75 1.67 11.69 -9.64
CA ILE A 75 3.05 12.19 -9.80
C ILE A 75 3.06 13.53 -10.54
N GLU A 76 2.48 13.61 -11.73
CA GLU A 76 2.50 14.85 -12.52
C GLU A 76 1.73 15.98 -11.83
N PRO A 77 0.51 15.79 -11.28
CA PRO A 77 -0.16 16.84 -10.52
C PRO A 77 0.64 17.39 -9.33
N LEU A 78 1.37 16.53 -8.64
CA LEU A 78 2.19 16.94 -7.50
C LEU A 78 3.51 17.59 -7.91
N THR A 79 4.13 17.14 -9.00
CA THR A 79 5.42 17.67 -9.43
C THR A 79 5.30 18.91 -10.34
N ASN A 80 4.18 19.06 -11.05
CA ASN A 80 3.89 20.18 -11.96
C ASN A 80 2.46 20.68 -11.77
N PRO A 81 2.12 21.26 -10.61
CA PRO A 81 0.76 21.69 -10.29
C PRO A 81 0.22 22.78 -11.21
N GLU A 82 1.07 23.59 -11.87
CA GLU A 82 0.63 24.61 -12.79
C GLU A 82 -0.18 24.06 -13.97
N LYS A 83 0.13 22.85 -14.45
CA LYS A 83 -0.66 22.16 -15.49
C LYS A 83 -2.08 21.81 -15.05
N PHE A 84 -2.32 21.82 -13.74
CA PHE A 84 -3.59 21.43 -13.11
C PHE A 84 -4.27 22.59 -12.38
N GLY A 85 -3.85 23.84 -12.65
CA GLY A 85 -4.44 25.05 -12.09
C GLY A 85 -3.91 25.45 -10.70
N GLY A 86 -2.84 24.81 -10.21
CA GLY A 86 -2.12 25.18 -9.00
C GLY A 86 -1.00 26.18 -9.27
N SER A 87 -0.11 26.35 -8.31
CA SER A 87 1.07 27.20 -8.39
C SER A 87 2.35 26.36 -8.40
N ALA A 88 3.41 26.82 -9.07
CA ALA A 88 4.73 26.22 -9.00
C ALA A 88 5.28 26.17 -7.56
N ASP A 89 4.84 27.08 -6.68
CA ASP A 89 5.23 27.08 -5.26
C ASP A 89 4.63 25.89 -4.47
N ASP A 90 3.57 25.24 -5.02
CA ASP A 90 2.93 24.05 -4.44
C ASP A 90 3.56 22.74 -4.93
N ALA A 91 4.62 22.80 -5.74
CA ALA A 91 5.25 21.61 -6.30
C ALA A 91 5.99 20.78 -5.25
N PHE A 92 5.98 19.47 -5.46
CA PHE A 92 6.70 18.50 -4.67
C PHE A 92 7.82 17.81 -5.46
N ASP A 93 8.95 17.52 -4.80
CA ASP A 93 9.87 16.48 -5.24
C ASP A 93 9.31 15.13 -4.79
N VAL A 94 8.78 14.36 -5.72
CA VAL A 94 8.11 13.09 -5.40
C VAL A 94 9.10 11.94 -5.40
N VAL A 95 9.19 11.22 -4.28
CA VAL A 95 9.87 9.94 -4.15
C VAL A 95 8.81 8.87 -3.89
N LEU A 96 8.51 8.04 -4.88
CA LEU A 96 7.52 6.96 -4.79
C LEU A 96 8.24 5.63 -4.76
N ILE A 97 8.08 4.88 -3.70
CA ILE A 97 8.80 3.61 -3.50
C ILE A 97 7.98 2.39 -3.94
N SER A 98 8.67 1.29 -4.22
CA SER A 98 8.11 -0.05 -4.07
C SER A 98 8.49 -0.57 -2.70
N LEU A 99 7.51 -0.97 -1.88
CA LEU A 99 7.78 -1.49 -0.53
C LEU A 99 8.73 -2.69 -0.56
N PRO A 100 9.52 -2.94 0.48
CA PRO A 100 10.40 -4.11 0.56
C PRO A 100 9.65 -5.42 0.29
N GLY A 101 10.11 -6.19 -0.70
CA GLY A 101 9.43 -7.42 -1.12
C GLY A 101 8.19 -7.21 -1.98
N TYR A 102 7.94 -6.03 -2.49
CA TYR A 102 6.90 -5.69 -3.45
C TYR A 102 7.52 -5.25 -4.78
N GLY A 103 6.94 -5.69 -5.88
CA GLY A 103 7.34 -5.27 -7.22
C GLY A 103 8.86 -5.30 -7.43
N PHE A 104 9.43 -4.19 -7.84
CA PHE A 104 10.85 -4.14 -8.17
C PHE A 104 11.80 -4.03 -6.96
N SER A 105 11.32 -3.86 -5.73
CA SER A 105 12.11 -4.00 -4.50
C SER A 105 12.29 -5.47 -4.12
N SER A 106 12.79 -6.24 -5.07
CA SER A 106 12.98 -7.69 -5.00
C SER A 106 14.29 -8.12 -5.68
N PRO A 107 14.84 -9.31 -5.39
CA PRO A 107 14.38 -10.29 -4.40
C PRO A 107 14.63 -9.83 -2.95
N LEU A 108 13.69 -10.13 -2.06
CA LEU A 108 13.87 -9.91 -0.62
C LEU A 108 14.49 -11.16 0.01
N LYS A 109 15.77 -11.08 0.37
CA LYS A 109 16.57 -12.22 0.83
C LYS A 109 16.34 -12.58 2.29
N GLU A 110 16.05 -11.56 3.11
CA GLU A 110 15.90 -11.70 4.55
C GLU A 110 14.43 -11.67 4.98
N THR A 111 14.12 -12.27 6.09
CA THR A 111 12.85 -12.17 6.82
C THR A 111 12.85 -10.97 7.77
N GLY A 112 11.72 -10.70 8.44
CA GLY A 112 11.62 -9.62 9.43
C GLY A 112 11.31 -8.24 8.86
N TRP A 113 11.07 -8.13 7.54
CA TRP A 113 10.68 -6.87 6.92
C TRP A 113 9.21 -6.56 7.17
N ASN A 114 8.98 -5.49 7.92
CA ASN A 114 7.69 -4.98 8.33
C ASN A 114 7.65 -3.45 8.21
N TRP A 115 6.54 -2.83 8.56
CA TRP A 115 6.36 -1.40 8.40
C TRP A 115 7.32 -0.53 9.25
N TRP A 116 7.81 -1.01 10.43
CA TRP A 116 8.80 -0.28 11.23
C TRP A 116 10.17 -0.26 10.55
N HIS A 117 10.65 -1.43 10.13
CA HIS A 117 11.94 -1.53 9.44
C HIS A 117 11.90 -0.86 8.06
N THR A 118 10.72 -0.84 7.42
CA THR A 118 10.52 -0.09 6.19
C THR A 118 10.69 1.40 6.40
N ALA A 119 10.14 1.97 7.49
CA ALA A 119 10.36 3.38 7.82
C ALA A 119 11.84 3.71 8.08
N ASP A 120 12.60 2.79 8.70
CA ASP A 120 14.04 2.98 8.92
C ASP A 120 14.82 3.01 7.61
N LEU A 121 14.52 2.07 6.73
CA LEU A 121 15.11 1.98 5.40
C LEU A 121 14.82 3.24 4.56
N GLU A 122 13.60 3.73 4.61
CA GLU A 122 13.17 4.89 3.84
C GLU A 122 13.71 6.21 4.40
N ASN A 123 13.85 6.34 5.73
CA ASN A 123 14.54 7.48 6.30
C ASN A 123 15.99 7.52 5.79
N THR A 124 16.69 6.37 5.75
CA THR A 124 18.02 6.26 5.14
C THR A 124 18.00 6.66 3.66
N LEU A 125 17.00 6.26 2.89
CA LEU A 125 16.85 6.69 1.50
C LEU A 125 16.77 8.22 1.40
N MET A 126 15.87 8.83 2.17
CA MET A 126 15.62 10.27 2.09
C MET A 126 16.80 11.10 2.58
N LYS A 127 17.42 10.70 3.68
CA LYS A 127 18.50 11.45 4.33
C LYS A 127 19.87 11.20 3.73
N ASP A 128 20.26 9.92 3.63
CA ASP A 128 21.65 9.57 3.35
C ASP A 128 21.88 9.37 1.84
N VAL A 129 20.87 8.89 1.11
CA VAL A 129 21.00 8.63 -0.33
C VAL A 129 20.58 9.85 -1.16
N LEU A 130 19.42 10.45 -0.86
CA LEU A 130 18.86 11.56 -1.62
C LEU A 130 19.28 12.94 -1.04
N GLY A 131 19.76 12.99 0.20
CA GLY A 131 20.30 14.19 0.83
C GLY A 131 19.26 15.23 1.24
N TYR A 132 18.02 14.84 1.42
CA TYR A 132 16.97 15.74 1.89
C TYR A 132 17.12 16.01 3.39
N GLU A 133 17.17 17.28 3.76
CA GLU A 133 17.25 17.67 5.17
C GLU A 133 15.95 17.35 5.90
N LYS A 134 14.80 17.64 5.28
CA LYS A 134 13.46 17.35 5.77
C LYS A 134 12.55 16.90 4.61
N TYR A 135 11.51 16.14 4.94
CA TYR A 135 10.54 15.65 3.96
C TYR A 135 9.13 15.49 4.56
N ALA A 136 8.12 15.55 3.72
CA ALA A 136 6.78 15.11 4.06
C ALA A 136 6.59 13.64 3.64
N THR A 137 5.62 12.96 4.22
CA THR A 137 5.32 11.57 3.90
C THR A 137 3.83 11.34 3.76
N ALA A 138 3.43 10.48 2.81
CA ALA A 138 2.03 10.19 2.55
C ALA A 138 1.79 8.76 2.10
N GLY A 139 0.67 8.16 2.53
CA GLY A 139 0.30 6.82 2.13
C GLY A 139 -1.06 6.35 2.62
N GLY A 140 -1.45 5.20 2.13
CA GLY A 140 -2.64 4.45 2.53
C GLY A 140 -2.29 2.98 2.77
N ASP A 141 -3.16 2.21 3.44
CA ASP A 141 -2.91 0.83 3.79
C ASP A 141 -1.60 0.66 4.56
N TRP A 142 -0.67 -0.23 4.17
CA TRP A 142 0.68 -0.29 4.77
C TRP A 142 1.40 1.04 4.71
N GLY A 143 1.24 1.76 3.61
CA GLY A 143 1.82 3.10 3.46
C GLY A 143 1.32 4.10 4.51
N ALA A 144 0.10 3.93 5.03
CA ALA A 144 -0.41 4.77 6.11
C ALA A 144 0.31 4.50 7.43
N LEU A 145 0.55 3.22 7.76
CA LEU A 145 1.30 2.82 8.96
C LEU A 145 2.75 3.30 8.89
N ILE A 146 3.38 3.12 7.73
CA ILE A 146 4.75 3.58 7.48
C ILE A 146 4.85 5.10 7.61
N ALA A 147 3.93 5.85 6.99
CA ALA A 147 3.90 7.31 7.07
C ALA A 147 3.72 7.81 8.51
N GLN A 148 2.85 7.17 9.29
CA GLN A 148 2.67 7.47 10.72
C GLN A 148 3.93 7.15 11.52
N GLN A 149 4.61 6.03 11.22
CA GLN A 149 5.87 5.66 11.87
C GLN A 149 6.98 6.67 11.59
N HIS A 150 7.05 7.23 10.38
CA HIS A 150 7.95 8.32 10.07
C HIS A 150 7.70 9.54 10.98
N GLY A 151 6.43 9.95 11.11
CA GLY A 151 6.06 11.07 11.98
C GLY A 151 6.34 10.80 13.46
N HIS A 152 6.24 9.55 13.91
CA HIS A 152 6.50 9.14 15.28
C HIS A 152 8.00 9.04 15.59
N LYS A 153 8.74 8.32 14.74
CA LYS A 153 10.17 8.01 15.01
C LYS A 153 11.13 9.09 14.54
N TYR A 154 10.79 9.78 13.46
CA TYR A 154 11.65 10.74 12.77
C TYR A 154 11.04 12.15 12.76
N GLU A 155 10.43 12.55 13.87
CA GLU A 155 9.77 13.86 14.03
C GLU A 155 10.66 15.06 13.67
N ALA A 156 11.97 14.95 13.90
CA ALA A 156 12.93 15.99 13.56
C ALA A 156 13.16 16.14 12.04
N ASP A 157 12.92 15.07 11.27
CA ASP A 157 13.14 15.01 9.83
C ASP A 157 11.84 15.19 9.03
N VAL A 158 10.68 14.90 9.65
CA VAL A 158 9.38 14.89 8.99
C VAL A 158 8.65 16.23 9.15
N ILE A 159 8.30 16.87 8.03
CA ILE A 159 7.56 18.13 7.97
C ILE A 159 6.07 17.90 8.26
N GLY A 160 5.52 16.79 7.75
CA GLY A 160 4.11 16.45 7.89
C GLY A 160 3.80 15.05 7.39
N VAL A 161 2.68 14.51 7.88
CA VAL A 161 2.19 13.18 7.54
C VAL A 161 0.79 13.31 6.97
N TYR A 162 0.54 12.72 5.79
CA TYR A 162 -0.80 12.58 5.22
C TYR A 162 -1.16 11.12 5.10
N THR A 163 -2.30 10.74 5.65
CA THR A 163 -2.85 9.38 5.47
C THR A 163 -4.34 9.45 5.17
N HIS A 164 -4.81 8.60 4.27
CA HIS A 164 -6.24 8.41 4.02
C HIS A 164 -6.78 7.14 4.68
N PHE A 165 -5.94 6.46 5.43
CA PHE A 165 -6.28 5.34 6.28
C PHE A 165 -5.61 5.57 7.64
N PRO A 166 -6.25 6.31 8.56
CA PRO A 166 -5.71 6.51 9.90
C PRO A 166 -5.78 5.18 10.66
N ALA A 167 -4.76 4.35 10.48
CA ALA A 167 -4.65 3.13 11.25
C ALA A 167 -4.40 3.51 12.70
N GLN A 168 -5.14 2.90 13.60
CA GLN A 168 -4.89 3.10 15.02
C GLN A 168 -3.63 2.35 15.40
N MET A 169 -2.52 3.07 15.48
CA MET A 169 -1.23 2.56 15.90
C MET A 169 -1.28 1.90 17.28
N SER A 170 -2.24 2.30 18.13
CA SER A 170 -2.45 1.71 19.46
C SER A 170 -2.71 0.20 19.45
N HIS A 171 -3.18 -0.38 18.34
CA HIS A 171 -3.29 -1.83 18.18
C HIS A 171 -1.95 -2.55 18.05
N TYR A 172 -0.94 -1.82 17.56
CA TYR A 172 0.36 -2.35 17.21
C TYR A 172 1.46 -1.86 18.17
N LEU A 173 1.15 -0.92 19.06
CA LEU A 173 2.07 -0.44 20.07
C LEU A 173 1.68 -1.03 21.42
N PRO A 174 2.63 -1.49 22.25
CA PRO A 174 2.36 -1.86 23.62
C PRO A 174 1.72 -0.67 24.36
N ALA A 175 0.73 -0.95 25.20
CA ALA A 175 0.07 0.08 26.00
C ALA A 175 1.12 0.89 26.78
N HIS A 176 1.23 2.17 26.48
CA HIS A 176 2.10 3.06 27.23
C HIS A 176 1.39 3.44 28.53
N PRO A 177 2.04 3.35 29.71
CA PRO A 177 1.39 3.62 31.00
C PRO A 177 0.81 5.05 31.11
N ASP A 178 1.31 5.98 30.33
CA ASP A 178 0.89 7.39 30.32
C ASP A 178 -0.09 7.74 29.19
N GLN A 179 -0.56 6.76 28.42
CA GLN A 179 -1.62 7.03 27.44
C GLN A 179 -2.94 7.31 28.17
N PRO A 180 -3.66 8.39 27.79
CA PRO A 180 -5.04 8.58 28.29
C PRO A 180 -5.87 7.34 27.98
N ALA A 181 -6.80 7.02 28.85
CA ALA A 181 -7.70 5.87 28.72
C ALA A 181 -8.19 5.78 27.26
N GLY A 182 -7.71 4.75 26.56
CA GLY A 182 -7.89 4.63 25.11
C GLY A 182 -9.37 4.47 24.74
N VAL A 183 -9.66 4.73 23.49
CA VAL A 183 -10.95 4.44 22.85
C VAL A 183 -11.33 2.98 23.18
N ALA A 184 -12.54 2.75 23.67
CA ALA A 184 -13.03 1.40 23.91
C ALA A 184 -13.08 0.64 22.56
N PHE A 185 -12.61 -0.60 22.58
CA PHE A 185 -12.50 -1.45 21.39
C PHE A 185 -13.47 -2.61 21.45
N ASP A 186 -14.03 -2.96 20.30
CA ASP A 186 -14.67 -4.27 20.10
C ASP A 186 -13.58 -5.29 19.78
N PRO A 187 -13.27 -6.22 20.70
CA PRO A 187 -12.18 -7.18 20.53
C PRO A 187 -12.46 -8.22 19.44
N GLN A 188 -13.72 -8.40 19.03
CA GLN A 188 -14.10 -9.33 17.97
C GLN A 188 -13.93 -8.71 16.57
N LEU A 189 -14.20 -7.41 16.47
CA LEU A 189 -14.14 -6.68 15.21
C LEU A 189 -12.79 -5.97 14.98
N GLY A 190 -12.01 -5.72 16.05
CA GLY A 190 -10.81 -4.90 15.95
C GLY A 190 -11.13 -3.43 15.57
N LEU A 191 -12.36 -2.98 15.85
CA LEU A 191 -12.84 -1.63 15.60
C LEU A 191 -13.06 -0.90 16.93
N PRO A 192 -13.08 0.45 16.96
CA PRO A 192 -13.61 1.17 18.10
C PRO A 192 -15.01 0.67 18.43
N ALA A 193 -15.34 0.56 19.73
CA ALA A 193 -16.67 0.13 20.15
C ALA A 193 -17.76 1.07 19.60
N ALA A 194 -18.94 0.56 19.33
CA ALA A 194 -20.04 1.35 18.77
C ALA A 194 -20.35 2.62 19.60
N SER A 195 -20.08 2.61 20.90
CA SER A 195 -20.26 3.76 21.81
C SER A 195 -19.27 4.91 21.58
N GLU A 196 -18.18 4.66 20.86
CA GLU A 196 -17.15 5.66 20.54
C GLU A 196 -17.51 6.51 19.31
N TYR A 197 -18.54 6.10 18.57
CA TYR A 197 -19.01 6.83 17.40
C TYR A 197 -20.14 7.78 17.76
N THR A 198 -20.09 8.99 17.20
CA THR A 198 -21.20 9.94 17.29
C THR A 198 -22.42 9.44 16.49
N ALA A 199 -23.57 10.05 16.68
CA ALA A 199 -24.77 9.71 15.91
C ALA A 199 -24.57 9.91 14.39
N GLU A 200 -23.74 10.88 13.99
CA GLU A 200 -23.40 11.14 12.59
C GLU A 200 -22.45 10.07 12.02
N GLU A 201 -21.62 9.48 12.87
CA GLU A 201 -20.64 8.47 12.52
C GLU A 201 -21.16 7.03 12.65
N ALA A 202 -22.34 6.81 13.20
CA ALA A 202 -22.91 5.47 13.41
C ALA A 202 -22.91 4.61 12.13
N GLY A 203 -23.11 5.22 10.97
CA GLY A 203 -23.03 4.54 9.68
C GLY A 203 -21.59 4.07 9.30
N TRP A 204 -20.54 4.64 9.90
CA TRP A 204 -19.16 4.21 9.69
C TRP A 204 -18.87 2.92 10.46
N PHE A 205 -19.34 2.82 11.69
CA PHE A 205 -19.25 1.60 12.48
C PHE A 205 -19.90 0.40 11.74
N GLU A 206 -21.12 0.56 11.25
CA GLU A 206 -21.80 -0.50 10.52
C GLU A 206 -21.07 -0.90 9.23
N ARG A 207 -20.52 0.06 8.49
CA ARG A 207 -19.68 -0.24 7.31
C ARG A 207 -18.40 -0.95 7.69
N GLY A 208 -17.73 -0.53 8.76
CA GLY A 208 -16.53 -1.19 9.29
C GLY A 208 -16.82 -2.62 9.70
N LYS A 209 -17.91 -2.86 10.42
CA LYS A 209 -18.37 -4.19 10.81
C LYS A 209 -18.60 -5.09 9.58
N LEU A 210 -19.35 -4.59 8.59
CA LEU A 210 -19.60 -5.33 7.35
C LEU A 210 -18.29 -5.64 6.59
N PHE A 211 -17.32 -4.73 6.62
CA PHE A 211 -16.00 -4.98 6.03
C PHE A 211 -15.27 -6.11 6.76
N VAL A 212 -15.20 -6.06 8.07
CA VAL A 212 -14.55 -7.10 8.87
C VAL A 212 -15.20 -8.46 8.63
N GLU A 213 -16.53 -8.53 8.68
CA GLU A 213 -17.27 -9.78 8.52
C GLU A 213 -17.14 -10.39 7.11
N ASN A 214 -17.01 -9.59 6.06
CA ASN A 214 -17.09 -10.08 4.69
C ASN A 214 -15.78 -9.96 3.88
N GLU A 215 -14.89 -9.04 4.24
CA GLU A 215 -13.75 -8.69 3.42
C GLU A 215 -12.38 -8.92 4.09
N SER A 216 -12.34 -9.21 5.41
CA SER A 216 -11.07 -9.35 6.14
C SER A 216 -10.36 -10.70 5.96
N GLY A 217 -11.05 -11.70 5.41
CA GLY A 217 -10.52 -13.09 5.30
C GLY A 217 -9.17 -13.21 4.59
N TYR A 218 -8.86 -12.32 3.66
CA TYR A 218 -7.54 -12.25 3.02
C TYR A 218 -6.43 -11.97 4.04
N GLY A 219 -6.71 -11.04 4.95
CA GLY A 219 -5.79 -10.64 6.01
C GLY A 219 -5.48 -11.82 6.91
N GLU A 220 -6.48 -12.56 7.36
CA GLU A 220 -6.31 -13.75 8.20
C GLU A 220 -5.39 -14.80 7.53
N ILE A 221 -5.51 -15.01 6.23
CA ILE A 221 -4.62 -15.91 5.49
C ILE A 221 -3.20 -15.34 5.45
N GLN A 222 -3.03 -14.08 5.12
CA GLN A 222 -1.72 -13.43 5.01
C GLN A 222 -1.02 -13.27 6.36
N LEU A 223 -1.80 -13.04 7.42
CA LEU A 223 -1.30 -12.93 8.80
C LEU A 223 -0.89 -14.29 9.41
N THR A 224 -1.47 -15.40 8.96
CA THR A 224 -1.28 -16.70 9.63
C THR A 224 -0.62 -17.76 8.76
N LYS A 225 -0.88 -17.77 7.47
CA LYS A 225 -0.43 -18.80 6.50
C LYS A 225 0.05 -18.22 5.16
N PRO A 226 0.88 -17.16 5.15
CA PRO A 226 1.30 -16.49 3.90
C PRO A 226 2.02 -17.43 2.94
N GLN A 227 2.78 -18.40 3.45
CA GLN A 227 3.55 -19.33 2.62
C GLN A 227 2.66 -20.28 1.81
N THR A 228 1.51 -20.66 2.34
CA THR A 228 0.53 -21.49 1.59
C THR A 228 -0.05 -20.70 0.42
N LEU A 229 -0.42 -19.44 0.65
CA LEU A 229 -0.89 -18.54 -0.41
C LEU A 229 0.22 -18.28 -1.44
N ALA A 230 1.46 -18.07 -0.99
CA ALA A 230 2.60 -17.82 -1.86
C ALA A 230 2.76 -18.88 -2.94
N ALA A 231 2.60 -20.16 -2.58
CA ALA A 231 2.68 -21.27 -3.53
C ALA A 231 1.62 -21.18 -4.64
N LEU A 232 0.41 -20.74 -4.30
CA LEU A 232 -0.70 -20.61 -5.26
C LEU A 232 -0.49 -19.44 -6.23
N VAL A 233 -0.13 -18.27 -5.71
CA VAL A 233 0.00 -17.06 -6.53
C VAL A 233 1.31 -17.03 -7.34
N ALA A 234 2.33 -17.77 -6.93
CA ALA A 234 3.57 -17.93 -7.69
C ALA A 234 3.42 -18.91 -8.86
N ASP A 235 2.55 -19.93 -8.72
CA ASP A 235 2.34 -20.94 -9.74
C ASP A 235 1.47 -20.42 -10.90
N SER A 236 0.42 -19.66 -10.60
CA SER A 236 -0.57 -19.23 -11.58
C SER A 236 -0.72 -17.71 -11.65
N PRO A 237 -0.40 -17.09 -12.81
CA PRO A 237 -0.68 -15.67 -13.02
C PRO A 237 -2.16 -15.33 -12.96
N ALA A 238 -3.03 -16.26 -13.38
CA ALA A 238 -4.48 -16.09 -13.27
C ALA A 238 -4.96 -16.13 -11.81
N ALA A 239 -4.33 -16.96 -10.96
CA ALA A 239 -4.62 -16.95 -9.53
C ALA A 239 -4.16 -15.64 -8.87
N GLN A 240 -2.97 -15.13 -9.23
CA GLN A 240 -2.50 -13.82 -8.78
C GLN A 240 -3.45 -12.70 -9.21
N LEU A 241 -3.94 -12.72 -10.45
CA LEU A 241 -4.94 -11.78 -10.94
C LEU A 241 -6.25 -11.88 -10.15
N ALA A 242 -6.74 -13.10 -9.89
CA ALA A 242 -7.97 -13.31 -9.12
C ALA A 242 -7.84 -12.75 -7.70
N TRP A 243 -6.73 -13.05 -7.02
CA TRP A 243 -6.48 -12.64 -5.64
C TRP A 243 -6.46 -11.12 -5.46
N ILE A 244 -5.89 -10.39 -6.43
CA ILE A 244 -5.82 -8.93 -6.41
C ILE A 244 -7.16 -8.30 -6.85
N THR A 245 -7.73 -8.78 -7.96
CA THR A 245 -8.92 -8.18 -8.56
C THR A 245 -10.13 -8.28 -7.64
N GLU A 246 -10.27 -9.40 -6.93
CA GLU A 246 -11.37 -9.60 -5.98
C GLU A 246 -11.40 -8.49 -4.92
N LYS A 247 -10.24 -8.11 -4.36
CA LYS A 247 -10.16 -7.03 -3.37
C LYS A 247 -10.55 -5.68 -3.97
N ARG A 248 -10.03 -5.36 -5.15
CA ARG A 248 -10.37 -4.11 -5.84
C ARG A 248 -11.86 -4.03 -6.19
N TYR A 249 -12.47 -5.17 -6.55
CA TYR A 249 -13.89 -5.24 -6.85
C TYR A 249 -14.75 -4.91 -5.62
N PHE A 250 -14.45 -5.48 -4.47
CA PHE A 250 -15.26 -5.30 -3.27
C PHE A 250 -14.91 -4.03 -2.47
N TRP A 251 -13.67 -3.54 -2.55
CA TRP A 251 -13.25 -2.37 -1.80
C TRP A 251 -13.37 -1.06 -2.59
N GLY A 252 -13.24 -1.11 -3.89
CA GLY A 252 -13.12 0.07 -4.75
C GLY A 252 -14.41 0.57 -5.37
N LEU A 253 -15.55 -0.10 -5.15
CA LEU A 253 -16.84 0.35 -5.66
C LEU A 253 -17.64 1.08 -4.57
N ALA A 254 -18.06 2.31 -4.89
CA ALA A 254 -18.92 3.11 -4.02
C ALA A 254 -20.27 2.42 -3.76
N GLU A 255 -20.76 1.61 -4.71
CA GLU A 255 -22.00 0.86 -4.60
C GLU A 255 -21.74 -0.64 -4.76
N ARG A 256 -21.97 -1.42 -3.72
CA ARG A 256 -21.99 -2.87 -3.80
C ARG A 256 -23.08 -3.32 -4.77
N GLY A 257 -22.72 -4.13 -5.76
CA GLY A 257 -23.66 -4.63 -6.76
C GLY A 257 -23.81 -3.78 -8.01
N ALA A 258 -23.03 -2.70 -8.17
CA ALA A 258 -23.06 -1.86 -9.37
C ALA A 258 -22.64 -2.58 -10.67
N GLY A 259 -22.10 -3.82 -10.55
CA GLY A 259 -21.72 -4.65 -11.69
C GLY A 259 -20.34 -4.35 -12.27
N THR A 260 -19.92 -5.20 -13.21
CA THR A 260 -18.57 -5.17 -13.79
C THR A 260 -18.32 -3.95 -14.67
N ASP A 261 -19.33 -3.40 -15.32
CA ASP A 261 -19.17 -2.21 -16.17
C ASP A 261 -18.87 -0.95 -15.34
N ALA A 262 -19.47 -0.82 -14.16
CA ALA A 262 -19.17 0.26 -13.22
C ALA A 262 -17.78 0.09 -12.62
N PHE A 263 -17.38 -1.16 -12.33
CA PHE A 263 -16.05 -1.49 -11.84
C PHE A 263 -14.96 -1.12 -12.85
N GLU A 264 -15.12 -1.47 -14.13
CA GLU A 264 -14.14 -1.18 -15.18
C GLU A 264 -13.95 0.31 -15.46
N LYS A 265 -14.94 1.15 -15.14
CA LYS A 265 -14.79 2.62 -15.20
C LYS A 265 -13.81 3.15 -14.16
N VAL A 266 -13.75 2.51 -12.99
CA VAL A 266 -12.83 2.86 -11.90
C VAL A 266 -11.48 2.14 -12.07
N TRP A 267 -11.56 0.84 -12.40
CA TRP A 267 -10.41 -0.04 -12.57
C TRP A 267 -10.38 -0.64 -13.96
N PRO A 268 -9.74 0.00 -14.93
CA PRO A 268 -9.57 -0.56 -16.28
C PRO A 268 -8.90 -1.92 -16.24
N LYS A 269 -9.29 -2.82 -17.13
CA LYS A 269 -8.71 -4.17 -17.24
C LYS A 269 -7.19 -4.14 -17.35
N GLU A 270 -6.65 -3.17 -18.09
CA GLU A 270 -5.21 -2.96 -18.22
C GLU A 270 -4.55 -2.74 -16.86
N ASP A 271 -5.10 -1.86 -16.00
CA ASP A 271 -4.54 -1.56 -14.68
C ASP A 271 -4.60 -2.79 -13.75
N LEU A 272 -5.69 -3.58 -13.80
CA LEU A 272 -5.84 -4.82 -13.02
C LEU A 272 -4.78 -5.85 -13.39
N ILE A 273 -4.63 -6.11 -14.70
CA ILE A 273 -3.66 -7.07 -15.21
C ILE A 273 -2.24 -6.60 -14.96
N THR A 274 -1.97 -5.30 -15.17
CA THR A 274 -0.65 -4.71 -14.92
C THR A 274 -0.20 -4.92 -13.48
N THR A 275 -1.06 -4.63 -12.51
CA THR A 275 -0.72 -4.84 -11.11
C THR A 275 -0.44 -6.31 -10.81
N ALA A 276 -1.30 -7.22 -11.29
CA ALA A 276 -1.09 -8.65 -11.11
C ALA A 276 0.23 -9.12 -11.74
N LEU A 277 0.57 -8.60 -12.93
CA LEU A 277 1.84 -8.90 -13.60
C LEU A 277 3.06 -8.37 -12.87
N VAL A 278 2.99 -7.16 -12.31
CA VAL A 278 4.11 -6.65 -11.49
C VAL A 278 4.40 -7.61 -10.34
N TYR A 279 3.38 -8.06 -9.60
CA TYR A 279 3.57 -9.07 -8.54
C TYR A 279 4.11 -10.40 -9.07
N TYR A 280 3.53 -10.90 -10.17
CA TYR A 280 3.86 -12.22 -10.70
C TYR A 280 5.28 -12.27 -11.30
N LEU A 281 5.61 -11.32 -12.19
CA LEU A 281 6.91 -11.29 -12.88
C LEU A 281 8.08 -11.02 -11.95
N THR A 282 7.86 -10.30 -10.88
CA THR A 282 8.88 -10.03 -9.85
C THR A 282 8.89 -11.09 -8.73
N ASN A 283 7.97 -12.07 -8.81
CA ASN A 283 7.78 -13.12 -7.80
C ASN A 283 7.57 -12.56 -6.38
N THR A 284 6.76 -11.49 -6.27
CA THR A 284 6.51 -10.79 -5.01
C THR A 284 5.14 -11.05 -4.39
N GLY A 285 4.31 -11.88 -4.99
CA GLY A 285 3.04 -12.31 -4.39
C GLY A 285 3.22 -12.93 -3.01
N GLY A 286 4.26 -13.77 -2.84
CA GLY A 286 4.57 -14.41 -1.57
C GLY A 286 5.21 -13.48 -0.54
N THR A 287 6.19 -12.67 -0.95
CA THR A 287 6.89 -11.75 -0.02
C THR A 287 5.96 -10.64 0.47
N SER A 288 5.08 -10.13 -0.38
CA SER A 288 4.05 -9.15 0.00
C SER A 288 3.03 -9.72 0.98
N SER A 289 2.64 -11.00 0.82
CA SER A 289 1.78 -11.68 1.78
C SER A 289 2.49 -11.92 3.11
N ARG A 290 3.77 -12.29 3.09
CA ARG A 290 4.59 -12.47 4.29
C ARG A 290 4.77 -11.18 5.08
N TYR A 291 4.73 -10.02 4.43
CA TYR A 291 4.82 -8.71 5.08
C TYR A 291 3.74 -8.54 6.16
N TYR A 292 2.54 -9.11 5.97
CA TYR A 292 1.47 -9.15 6.97
C TYR A 292 1.91 -9.95 8.20
N TRP A 293 2.41 -11.17 7.99
CA TRP A 293 2.88 -12.03 9.08
C TRP A 293 4.02 -11.38 9.87
N GLU A 294 5.00 -10.82 9.20
CA GLU A 294 6.15 -10.13 9.82
C GLU A 294 5.72 -8.88 10.61
N SER A 295 4.69 -8.18 10.14
CA SER A 295 4.17 -6.99 10.81
C SER A 295 3.42 -7.31 12.11
N VAL A 296 2.75 -8.47 12.21
CA VAL A 296 1.97 -8.87 13.39
C VAL A 296 2.81 -9.71 14.35
N SER A 297 3.59 -10.66 13.84
CA SER A 297 4.40 -11.56 14.68
C SER A 297 5.45 -10.82 15.52
N TYR A 298 6.01 -9.74 14.97
CA TYR A 298 6.93 -8.89 15.71
C TYR A 298 6.28 -8.23 16.95
N THR A 299 5.02 -7.85 16.82
CA THR A 299 4.23 -7.28 17.92
C THR A 299 3.99 -8.32 19.03
N HIS A 300 3.70 -9.56 18.65
CA HIS A 300 3.47 -10.65 19.61
C HIS A 300 4.76 -11.09 20.32
N LEU A 301 5.89 -11.14 19.62
CA LEU A 301 7.17 -11.53 20.23
C LEU A 301 7.64 -10.54 21.30
N ARG A 302 7.49 -9.23 21.08
CA ARG A 302 7.84 -8.23 22.12
C ARG A 302 6.89 -8.21 23.32
N ALA A 303 5.64 -8.58 23.15
CA ALA A 303 4.69 -8.68 24.28
C ALA A 303 5.03 -9.82 25.24
N HIS A 304 5.88 -10.79 24.84
CA HIS A 304 6.35 -11.89 25.67
C HIS A 304 7.75 -11.65 26.27
N GLU A 305 8.47 -10.60 25.86
CA GLU A 305 9.81 -10.26 26.39
C GLU A 305 9.77 -9.16 27.46
N THR A 306 8.61 -8.60 27.78
CA THR A 306 8.36 -7.66 28.89
C THR A 306 7.46 -8.26 29.94
#